data_e6dc3706152a1f075abc922ce9b0e103
#
_entry.id   e6dc3706152a1f075abc922ce9b0e103
#
_cell.length_a   1.000
_cell.length_b   1.000
_cell.length_c   1.000
_cell.angle_alpha   90.00
_cell.angle_beta   90.00
_cell.angle_gamma   90.00
#
_symmetry.space_group_name_H-M   'P 1'
#
loop_
_entity.id
_entity.type
_entity.pdbx_description
1 polymer ?
#
loop_
_entity_poly.entity_id
_entity_poly.type
_entity_poly.pdbx_seq_one_letter_code
_entity_poly.pdbx_strand_id
1 'polypeptide(L)'
;DVTLTCLEPCAERFKEASGEISGNAASMVLELQYGELEVLFTGDVEGEGEDILTEDMKEDCTVLKVAHHGSRNSTSEAFLKKSEPRLAIISAGRENRYGHPHVETIERLTAEGCSILNTAECGAITLRQTGKEVANLRIIQYNRFYEKFE
;
A
#
# COMPACT_ATOMS: atom_id res chain seq x y z
N ASP A 1 -11.06 -14.24 -13.90
CA ASP A 1 -11.29 -12.82 -14.18
C ASP A 1 -10.52 -11.99 -13.16
N VAL A 2 -10.16 -10.76 -13.52
CA VAL A 2 -9.59 -9.76 -12.61
C VAL A 2 -10.74 -8.89 -12.13
N THR A 3 -10.82 -8.64 -10.82
CA THR A 3 -11.75 -7.71 -10.22
C THR A 3 -10.98 -6.53 -9.64
N LEU A 4 -11.48 -5.31 -9.85
CA LEU A 4 -10.97 -4.11 -9.23
C LEU A 4 -12.14 -3.43 -8.51
N THR A 5 -12.03 -3.31 -7.20
CA THR A 5 -13.05 -2.76 -6.32
C THR A 5 -12.54 -1.46 -5.71
N CYS A 6 -13.36 -0.41 -5.73
CA CYS A 6 -13.09 0.80 -4.96
C CYS A 6 -13.64 0.60 -3.55
N LEU A 7 -12.77 0.58 -2.55
CA LEU A 7 -13.14 0.44 -1.14
C LEU A 7 -13.44 1.81 -0.53
N GLU A 8 -12.63 2.81 -0.84
CA GLU A 8 -12.79 4.20 -0.38
C GLU A 8 -12.52 5.17 -1.55
N PRO A 9 -13.16 6.35 -1.57
CA PRO A 9 -14.19 6.82 -0.65
C PRO A 9 -15.55 6.16 -0.88
N CYS A 10 -16.21 5.71 0.20
CA CYS A 10 -17.57 5.20 0.16
C CYS A 10 -18.56 6.35 0.42
N ALA A 11 -19.46 6.61 -0.54
CA ALA A 11 -20.39 7.75 -0.48
C ALA A 11 -21.34 7.72 0.73
N GLU A 12 -21.64 6.56 1.27
CA GLU A 12 -22.52 6.40 2.42
C GLU A 12 -21.84 6.87 3.71
N ARG A 13 -20.56 6.52 3.90
CA ARG A 13 -19.76 6.88 5.07
C ARG A 13 -19.32 8.34 5.08
N PHE A 14 -19.03 8.91 3.92
CA PHE A 14 -18.79 10.34 3.78
C PHE A 14 -19.93 11.22 4.30
N LYS A 15 -21.16 10.67 4.32
CA LYS A 15 -22.34 11.38 4.84
C LYS A 15 -22.56 11.18 6.34
N GLU A 16 -22.05 10.10 6.92
CA GLU A 16 -22.21 9.76 8.33
C GLU A 16 -21.13 10.36 9.21
N ALA A 17 -19.93 10.57 8.66
CA ALA A 17 -18.87 11.29 9.35
C ALA A 17 -19.30 12.73 9.60
N SER A 18 -19.41 13.09 10.87
CA SER A 18 -19.90 14.42 11.32
C SER A 18 -18.91 15.57 11.05
N GLY A 19 -17.94 15.38 10.21
CA GLY A 19 -16.95 16.31 9.71
C GLY A 19 -16.65 16.06 8.24
N GLU A 20 -16.13 17.05 7.53
CA GLU A 20 -15.63 16.86 6.17
C GLU A 20 -14.35 16.02 6.23
N ILE A 21 -14.45 14.72 5.93
CA ILE A 21 -13.26 13.91 5.62
C ILE A 21 -12.63 14.52 4.37
N SER A 22 -11.42 15.00 4.48
CA SER A 22 -10.78 15.76 3.41
C SER A 22 -9.29 15.43 3.32
N GLY A 23 -8.65 15.88 2.27
CA GLY A 23 -7.23 15.63 2.04
C GLY A 23 -6.90 14.13 1.94
N ASN A 24 -5.85 13.69 2.60
CA ASN A 24 -5.36 12.31 2.51
C ASN A 24 -6.32 11.30 3.12
N ALA A 25 -7.11 11.68 4.12
CA ALA A 25 -8.12 10.81 4.70
C ALA A 25 -9.20 10.39 3.69
N ALA A 26 -9.41 11.19 2.64
CA ALA A 26 -10.35 10.92 1.54
C ALA A 26 -9.68 10.27 0.31
N SER A 27 -8.51 9.66 0.47
CA SER A 27 -7.80 9.01 -0.62
C SER A 27 -8.57 7.83 -1.19
N MET A 28 -8.43 7.64 -2.50
CA MET A 28 -8.96 6.47 -3.18
C MET A 28 -8.18 5.22 -2.76
N VAL A 29 -8.92 4.22 -2.27
CA VAL A 29 -8.40 2.90 -1.95
C VAL A 29 -9.00 1.87 -2.89
N LEU A 30 -8.14 1.13 -3.56
CA LEU A 30 -8.54 0.10 -4.54
C LEU A 30 -8.02 -1.27 -4.12
N GLU A 31 -8.88 -2.27 -4.22
CA GLU A 31 -8.53 -3.68 -4.10
C GLU A 31 -8.54 -4.33 -5.49
N LEU A 32 -7.44 -4.94 -5.87
CA LEU A 32 -7.35 -5.77 -7.07
C LEU A 32 -7.30 -7.24 -6.66
N GLN A 33 -8.22 -8.05 -7.19
CA GLN A 33 -8.25 -9.49 -6.96
C GLN A 33 -8.10 -10.26 -8.27
N TYR A 34 -7.19 -11.25 -8.26
CA TYR A 34 -7.02 -12.21 -9.34
C TYR A 34 -6.64 -13.59 -8.78
N GLY A 35 -7.60 -14.50 -8.73
CA GLY A 35 -7.41 -15.79 -8.05
C GLY A 35 -7.13 -15.58 -6.56
N GLU A 36 -5.98 -16.07 -6.09
CA GLU A 36 -5.52 -15.90 -4.70
C GLU A 36 -4.70 -14.61 -4.49
N LEU A 37 -4.39 -13.89 -5.57
CA LEU A 37 -3.64 -12.62 -5.46
C LEU A 37 -4.60 -11.50 -5.10
N GLU A 38 -4.35 -10.85 -3.98
CA GLU A 38 -5.02 -9.64 -3.53
C GLU A 38 -4.00 -8.52 -3.37
N VAL A 39 -4.23 -7.41 -4.09
CA VAL A 39 -3.37 -6.23 -4.04
C VAL A 39 -4.18 -5.04 -3.56
N LEU A 40 -3.75 -4.45 -2.45
CA LEU A 40 -4.38 -3.27 -1.88
C LEU A 40 -3.57 -2.01 -2.22
N PHE A 41 -4.21 -1.08 -2.93
CA PHE A 41 -3.67 0.24 -3.25
C PHE A 41 -4.32 1.27 -2.34
N THR A 42 -3.58 1.80 -1.41
CA THR A 42 -4.10 2.65 -0.33
C THR A 42 -4.02 4.15 -0.61
N GLY A 43 -3.50 4.54 -1.77
CA GLY A 43 -3.28 5.97 -2.07
C GLY A 43 -2.42 6.63 -0.99
N ASP A 44 -2.86 7.77 -0.53
CA ASP A 44 -2.22 8.52 0.56
C ASP A 44 -3.11 8.53 1.83
N VAL A 45 -3.97 7.50 2.00
CA VAL A 45 -4.88 7.40 3.15
C VAL A 45 -4.12 7.48 4.47
N GLU A 46 -4.65 8.25 5.40
CA GLU A 46 -4.11 8.40 6.76
C GLU A 46 -5.19 8.87 7.74
N GLY A 47 -4.91 8.76 9.04
CA GLY A 47 -5.81 9.22 10.11
C GLY A 47 -7.18 8.54 10.04
N GLU A 48 -8.26 9.34 10.19
CA GLU A 48 -9.64 8.84 10.22
C GLU A 48 -10.01 8.00 8.98
N GLY A 49 -9.49 8.34 7.80
CA GLY A 49 -9.73 7.55 6.58
C GLY A 49 -9.13 6.14 6.65
N GLU A 50 -7.96 6.00 7.28
CA GLU A 50 -7.35 4.69 7.50
C GLU A 50 -8.09 3.90 8.59
N ASP A 51 -8.60 4.57 9.63
CA ASP A 51 -9.40 3.92 10.68
C ASP A 51 -10.68 3.33 10.09
N ILE A 52 -11.40 4.11 9.28
CA ILE A 52 -12.62 3.68 8.57
C ILE A 52 -12.32 2.49 7.65
N LEU A 53 -11.25 2.60 6.84
CA LEU A 53 -10.82 1.51 5.97
C LEU A 53 -10.54 0.24 6.77
N THR A 54 -9.85 0.36 7.90
CA THR A 54 -9.48 -0.78 8.76
C THR A 54 -10.68 -1.50 9.33
N GLU A 55 -11.74 -0.78 9.69
CA GLU A 55 -12.97 -1.39 10.23
C GLU A 55 -13.69 -2.26 9.19
N ASP A 56 -13.68 -1.86 7.93
CA ASP A 56 -14.54 -2.42 6.90
C ASP A 56 -13.86 -3.28 5.85
N MET A 57 -12.54 -3.17 5.73
CA MET A 57 -11.79 -4.04 4.81
C MET A 57 -11.86 -5.51 5.23
N LYS A 58 -11.74 -6.39 4.25
CA LYS A 58 -11.50 -7.82 4.51
C LYS A 58 -10.15 -8.01 5.15
N GLU A 59 -10.02 -9.14 5.83
CA GLU A 59 -8.73 -9.61 6.34
C GLU A 59 -7.87 -10.11 5.17
N ASP A 60 -6.55 -10.03 5.35
CA ASP A 60 -5.51 -10.52 4.45
C ASP A 60 -5.42 -9.82 3.09
N CYS A 61 -4.29 -9.24 2.80
CA CYS A 61 -3.90 -8.91 1.43
C CYS A 61 -2.52 -9.50 1.11
N THR A 62 -2.35 -9.98 -0.11
CA THR A 62 -1.05 -10.54 -0.54
C THR A 62 -0.01 -9.44 -0.67
N VAL A 63 -0.39 -8.32 -1.28
CA VAL A 63 0.48 -7.18 -1.58
C VAL A 63 -0.17 -5.88 -1.14
N LEU A 64 0.55 -5.13 -0.34
CA LEU A 64 0.17 -3.78 0.07
C LEU A 64 1.02 -2.75 -0.68
N LYS A 65 0.38 -1.84 -1.43
CA LYS A 65 1.01 -0.57 -1.77
C LYS A 65 0.90 0.34 -0.56
N VAL A 66 2.01 0.56 0.14
CA VAL A 66 2.07 1.33 1.39
C VAL A 66 1.54 2.75 1.19
N ALA A 67 0.68 3.18 2.10
CA ALA A 67 0.01 4.47 2.04
C ALA A 67 1.01 5.64 2.16
N HIS A 68 0.68 6.74 1.53
CA HIS A 68 1.37 8.03 1.64
C HIS A 68 2.90 7.90 1.57
N HIS A 69 3.39 7.08 0.64
CA HIS A 69 4.82 6.85 0.38
C HIS A 69 5.61 6.35 1.59
N GLY A 70 4.95 5.80 2.60
CA GLY A 70 5.55 5.41 3.88
C GLY A 70 5.62 6.55 4.89
N SER A 71 4.64 7.44 4.91
CA SER A 71 4.46 8.44 5.96
C SER A 71 4.29 7.78 7.33
N ARG A 72 4.83 8.41 8.38
CA ARG A 72 4.63 7.95 9.78
C ARG A 72 3.19 8.01 10.24
N ASN A 73 2.37 8.83 9.59
CA ASN A 73 0.97 9.07 9.93
C ASN A 73 0.01 8.09 9.25
N SER A 74 0.53 7.16 8.45
CA SER A 74 -0.24 6.15 7.73
C SER A 74 0.27 4.74 8.02
N THR A 75 -0.46 3.74 7.59
CA THR A 75 -0.08 2.33 7.73
C THR A 75 0.15 1.97 9.20
N SER A 76 -0.88 2.18 10.01
CA SER A 76 -0.89 1.95 11.46
C SER A 76 -0.73 0.45 11.79
N GLU A 77 -0.39 0.16 13.05
CA GLU A 77 -0.35 -1.23 13.53
C GLU A 77 -1.72 -1.92 13.42
N ALA A 78 -2.81 -1.18 13.70
CA ALA A 78 -4.17 -1.73 13.59
C ALA A 78 -4.50 -2.13 12.15
N PHE A 79 -4.18 -1.25 11.19
CA PHE A 79 -4.33 -1.53 9.77
C PHE A 79 -3.48 -2.72 9.32
N LEU A 80 -2.22 -2.80 9.73
CA LEU A 80 -1.32 -3.90 9.37
C LEU A 80 -1.76 -5.24 9.96
N LYS A 81 -2.23 -5.26 11.21
CA LYS A 81 -2.79 -6.46 11.85
C LYS A 81 -4.06 -6.96 11.17
N LYS A 82 -4.83 -6.07 10.55
CA LYS A 82 -6.04 -6.42 9.81
C LYS A 82 -5.74 -6.90 8.40
N SER A 83 -4.79 -6.24 7.73
CA SER A 83 -4.45 -6.51 6.32
C SER A 83 -3.41 -7.62 6.12
N GLU A 84 -2.62 -7.96 7.13
CA GLU A 84 -1.60 -9.02 7.16
C GLU A 84 -0.77 -9.16 5.86
N PRO A 85 -0.21 -8.07 5.30
CA PRO A 85 0.42 -8.13 3.99
C PRO A 85 1.70 -8.96 4.01
N ARG A 86 1.86 -9.84 3.01
CA ARG A 86 3.11 -10.59 2.82
C ARG A 86 4.20 -9.74 2.18
N LEU A 87 3.80 -8.84 1.28
CA LEU A 87 4.68 -7.92 0.57
C LEU A 87 4.16 -6.49 0.69
N ALA A 88 5.00 -5.60 1.20
CA ALA A 88 4.76 -4.17 1.25
C ALA A 88 5.61 -3.46 0.19
N ILE A 89 4.97 -2.70 -0.69
CA ILE A 89 5.64 -1.91 -1.72
C ILE A 89 5.54 -0.43 -1.37
N ILE A 90 6.69 0.19 -1.17
CA ILE A 90 6.81 1.62 -0.92
C ILE A 90 7.24 2.31 -2.21
N SER A 91 6.41 3.24 -2.70
CA SER A 91 6.72 4.08 -3.86
C SER A 91 7.23 5.43 -3.37
N ALA A 92 8.55 5.60 -3.29
CA ALA A 92 9.19 6.82 -2.83
C ALA A 92 10.36 7.19 -3.74
N GLY A 93 10.69 8.46 -3.84
CA GLY A 93 11.88 8.93 -4.52
C GLY A 93 13.12 8.84 -3.63
N ARG A 94 14.32 8.64 -4.20
CA ARG A 94 15.58 8.53 -3.44
C ARG A 94 15.88 9.74 -2.56
N GLU A 95 15.70 10.92 -3.10
CA GLU A 95 16.03 12.18 -2.43
C GLU A 95 14.76 13.04 -2.29
N ASN A 96 13.69 12.42 -1.75
CA ASN A 96 12.47 13.14 -1.57
C ASN A 96 12.55 14.08 -0.36
N ARG A 97 12.02 15.28 -0.53
CA ARG A 97 12.06 16.34 0.51
C ARG A 97 11.27 16.03 1.78
N TYR A 98 10.42 15.00 1.73
CA TYR A 98 9.57 14.60 2.87
C TYR A 98 10.25 13.58 3.78
N GLY A 99 11.37 13.00 3.36
CA GLY A 99 12.07 11.97 4.10
C GLY A 99 11.36 10.60 4.09
N HIS A 100 10.46 10.37 3.14
CA HIS A 100 9.76 9.10 3.02
C HIS A 100 10.63 8.01 2.38
N PRO A 101 10.49 6.73 2.81
CA PRO A 101 9.65 6.30 3.93
C PRO A 101 10.24 6.71 5.29
N HIS A 102 9.39 7.02 6.26
CA HIS A 102 9.80 7.27 7.61
C HIS A 102 10.19 5.95 8.31
N VAL A 103 11.14 6.03 9.23
CA VAL A 103 11.66 4.86 9.96
C VAL A 103 10.55 4.15 10.74
N GLU A 104 9.63 4.88 11.32
CA GLU A 104 8.52 4.36 12.10
C GLU A 104 7.61 3.45 11.27
N THR A 105 7.41 3.77 9.99
CA THR A 105 6.63 2.94 9.06
C THR A 105 7.38 1.65 8.69
N ILE A 106 8.69 1.74 8.46
CA ILE A 106 9.53 0.57 8.21
C ILE A 106 9.53 -0.37 9.42
N GLU A 107 9.63 0.19 10.64
CA GLU A 107 9.60 -0.60 11.89
C GLU A 107 8.28 -1.34 12.06
N ARG A 108 7.13 -0.68 11.82
CA ARG A 108 5.81 -1.33 11.88
C ARG A 108 5.69 -2.48 10.87
N LEU A 109 6.04 -2.23 9.60
CA LEU A 109 6.03 -3.26 8.55
C LEU A 109 6.94 -4.45 8.88
N THR A 110 8.12 -4.17 9.45
CA THR A 110 9.07 -5.21 9.85
C THR A 110 8.54 -6.02 11.03
N ALA A 111 7.91 -5.36 12.01
CA ALA A 111 7.32 -6.02 13.17
C ALA A 111 6.19 -6.99 12.79
N GLU A 112 5.42 -6.67 11.76
CA GLU A 112 4.38 -7.55 11.19
C GLU A 112 4.95 -8.62 10.23
N GLY A 113 6.27 -8.69 10.03
CA GLY A 113 6.91 -9.71 9.21
C GLY A 113 6.77 -9.52 7.71
N CYS A 114 6.41 -8.33 7.25
CA CYS A 114 6.28 -8.02 5.83
C CYS A 114 7.62 -8.04 5.11
N SER A 115 7.66 -8.61 3.90
CA SER A 115 8.75 -8.33 2.96
C SER A 115 8.58 -6.92 2.40
N ILE A 116 9.63 -6.09 2.47
CA ILE A 116 9.54 -4.68 2.07
C ILE A 116 10.34 -4.44 0.79
N LEU A 117 9.71 -3.80 -0.21
CA LEU A 117 10.36 -3.29 -1.40
C LEU A 117 10.15 -1.79 -1.53
N ASN A 118 11.24 -1.04 -1.67
CA ASN A 118 11.21 0.41 -1.80
C ASN A 118 11.74 0.83 -3.18
N THR A 119 10.94 1.55 -3.96
CA THR A 119 11.36 2.02 -5.30
C THR A 119 12.57 2.96 -5.26
N ALA A 120 12.80 3.64 -4.13
CA ALA A 120 14.01 4.44 -3.94
C ALA A 120 15.30 3.59 -3.96
N GLU A 121 15.22 2.31 -3.60
CA GLU A 121 16.34 1.39 -3.51
C GLU A 121 16.42 0.47 -4.73
N CYS A 122 15.32 -0.16 -5.09
CA CYS A 122 15.27 -1.20 -6.12
C CYS A 122 14.75 -0.73 -7.50
N GLY A 123 14.47 0.58 -7.66
CA GLY A 123 13.96 1.11 -8.93
C GLY A 123 12.51 0.69 -9.20
N ALA A 124 12.17 0.47 -10.46
CA ALA A 124 10.83 0.02 -10.82
C ALA A 124 10.57 -1.42 -10.35
N ILE A 125 9.38 -1.66 -9.83
CA ILE A 125 8.91 -2.97 -9.36
C ILE A 125 7.78 -3.41 -10.27
N THR A 126 7.90 -4.60 -10.84
CA THR A 126 6.83 -5.23 -11.62
C THR A 126 6.37 -6.50 -10.91
N LEU A 127 5.07 -6.59 -10.66
CA LEU A 127 4.42 -7.83 -10.23
C LEU A 127 3.84 -8.53 -11.46
N ARG A 128 4.22 -9.78 -11.67
CA ARG A 128 3.73 -10.60 -12.76
C ARG A 128 3.09 -11.87 -12.23
N GLN A 129 1.80 -11.97 -12.37
CA GLN A 129 1.02 -13.15 -12.01
C GLN A 129 0.75 -14.02 -13.25
N THR A 130 1.07 -15.31 -13.16
CA THR A 130 0.83 -16.29 -14.24
C THR A 130 0.00 -17.46 -13.73
N GLY A 131 -1.31 -17.29 -13.70
CA GLY A 131 -2.24 -18.26 -13.11
C GLY A 131 -2.90 -17.71 -11.87
N LYS A 132 -3.72 -18.52 -11.20
CA LYS A 132 -4.58 -18.06 -10.10
C LYS A 132 -3.98 -18.23 -8.70
N GLU A 133 -2.94 -19.03 -8.57
CA GLU A 133 -2.28 -19.32 -7.28
C GLU A 133 -1.22 -18.27 -6.97
N VAL A 134 -1.15 -17.79 -5.74
CA VAL A 134 -0.14 -16.82 -5.28
C VAL A 134 1.28 -17.32 -5.51
N ALA A 135 1.52 -18.61 -5.44
CA ALA A 135 2.82 -19.22 -5.74
C ALA A 135 3.38 -18.88 -7.13
N ASN A 136 2.51 -18.44 -8.05
CA ASN A 136 2.89 -18.03 -9.40
C ASN A 136 3.19 -16.53 -9.53
N LEU A 137 3.18 -15.78 -8.44
CA LEU A 137 3.56 -14.38 -8.42
C LEU A 137 5.08 -14.24 -8.54
N ARG A 138 5.52 -13.51 -9.56
CA ARG A 138 6.92 -13.13 -9.76
C ARG A 138 7.11 -11.64 -9.54
N ILE A 139 8.16 -11.31 -8.79
CA ILE A 139 8.55 -9.94 -8.51
C ILE A 139 9.82 -9.64 -9.33
N ILE A 140 9.77 -8.60 -10.14
CA ILE A 140 10.89 -8.17 -10.97
C ILE A 140 11.27 -6.76 -10.53
N GLN A 141 12.52 -6.57 -10.15
CA GLN A 141 13.09 -5.30 -9.74
C GLN A 141 14.05 -4.80 -10.83
N TYR A 142 13.97 -3.54 -11.17
CA TYR A 142 14.81 -2.92 -12.18
C TYR A 142 15.79 -1.94 -11.52
N ASN A 143 16.87 -2.47 -10.98
CA ASN A 143 17.97 -1.64 -10.48
C ASN A 143 18.71 -1.01 -11.65
N ARG A 144 18.19 0.03 -12.26
CA ARG A 144 18.97 0.88 -13.13
C ARG A 144 19.80 1.82 -12.25
N PHE A 145 21.04 1.48 -12.00
CA PHE A 145 22.04 2.50 -11.77
C PHE A 145 22.07 3.34 -13.03
N TYR A 146 21.67 4.61 -12.95
CA TYR A 146 21.95 5.55 -14.01
C TYR A 146 23.48 5.67 -14.06
N GLU A 147 24.11 5.00 -15.02
CA GLU A 147 25.43 5.42 -15.47
C GLU A 147 25.23 6.84 -15.97
N LYS A 148 25.91 7.79 -15.32
CA LYS A 148 26.00 9.15 -15.82
C LYS A 148 26.64 9.02 -17.20
N PHE A 149 25.90 9.30 -18.24
CA PHE A 149 26.49 9.60 -19.53
C PHE A 149 27.26 10.92 -19.33
N GLU A 150 28.59 10.83 -19.27
CA GLU A 150 29.49 11.95 -19.42
C GLU A 150 29.48 12.44 -20.87
#